data_c3e51d61e7528abdce59f8b65e5e9303
#
_entry.id   c3e51d61e7528abdce59f8b65e5e9303
#
_cell.length_a   1.000
_cell.length_b   1.000
_cell.length_c   1.000
_cell.angle_alpha   90.00
_cell.angle_beta   90.00
_cell.angle_gamma   90.00
#
_symmetry.space_group_name_H-M   'P 1'
#
loop_
_entity.id
_entity.type
_entity.pdbx_description
1 polymer ?
#
loop_
_entity_poly.entity_id
_entity_poly.type
_entity_poly.pdbx_seq_one_letter_code
_entity_poly.pdbx_strand_id
1 'polypeptide(L)'
;MLDTVEGVAAGTLLRGELASEFIPARSLDIWLPSSYDGTQKHNVLYMYDAQMLFDATTTWNGQEWRVDEILDSLITDDVIAPTIVVALYNGGQRRNFEYFPEKPAEQLQAAFSDSVLSEISKRYGSDSTFSVNSDNYLRYMVEEVKPFVDGQFAVHTTAESTAVMGSSMGGLMSMYAVGEYPSVYGTALCMSTHWPGGFAPNEEIPAVFNAYVKQHIIPERVGKIYFDYGTETLDAMYEPFQNNVNLVLEENGFVLGENWTTEKFPGAAHDEKSWAERLHIPLIFAFGK
;
A
#
# COMPACT_ATOMS: atom_id res chain seq x y z
N MET A 1 9.94 10.93 19.60
CA MET A 1 8.83 10.87 20.58
C MET A 1 7.55 10.95 19.78
N LEU A 2 6.51 10.22 20.18
CA LEU A 2 5.19 10.30 19.55
C LEU A 2 4.30 11.24 20.38
N ASP A 3 3.66 12.18 19.70
CA ASP A 3 2.74 13.14 20.33
C ASP A 3 1.30 12.83 19.88
N THR A 4 0.33 12.97 20.79
CA THR A 4 -1.09 12.79 20.43
C THR A 4 -1.54 13.89 19.50
N VAL A 5 -2.26 13.52 18.43
CA VAL A 5 -2.84 14.42 17.43
C VAL A 5 -4.35 14.46 17.63
N GLU A 6 -4.89 15.67 17.71
CA GLU A 6 -6.34 15.93 17.72
C GLU A 6 -6.90 15.84 16.30
N GLY A 7 -8.20 15.58 16.15
CA GLY A 7 -8.90 15.68 14.85
C GLY A 7 -9.31 14.36 14.22
N VAL A 8 -8.97 13.20 14.83
CA VAL A 8 -9.54 11.91 14.43
C VAL A 8 -10.93 11.71 14.99
N ALA A 9 -11.82 11.05 14.26
CA ALA A 9 -13.19 10.82 14.68
C ALA A 9 -13.30 9.66 15.69
N ALA A 10 -12.40 8.67 15.61
CA ALA A 10 -12.39 7.50 16.49
C ALA A 10 -10.96 7.07 16.87
N GLY A 11 -10.80 6.47 18.04
CA GLY A 11 -9.51 5.98 18.54
C GLY A 11 -8.55 7.08 18.95
N THR A 12 -7.24 6.80 18.88
CA THR A 12 -6.16 7.73 19.22
C THR A 12 -5.11 7.76 18.13
N LEU A 13 -4.74 8.94 17.64
CA LEU A 13 -3.68 9.14 16.67
C LEU A 13 -2.42 9.69 17.35
N LEU A 14 -1.30 9.02 17.15
CA LEU A 14 0.01 9.43 17.64
C LEU A 14 0.88 9.79 16.44
N ARG A 15 1.52 10.93 16.42
CA ARG A 15 2.41 11.40 15.35
C ARG A 15 3.82 11.59 15.83
N GLY A 16 4.78 11.21 15.01
CA GLY A 16 6.19 11.46 15.24
C GLY A 16 7.00 11.47 13.96
N GLU A 17 8.29 11.70 14.10
CA GLU A 17 9.25 11.59 13.01
C GLU A 17 10.27 10.53 13.36
N LEU A 18 10.57 9.66 12.41
CA LEU A 18 11.62 8.65 12.53
C LEU A 18 12.77 9.01 11.57
N ALA A 19 13.96 9.18 12.14
CA ALA A 19 15.19 9.28 11.38
C ALA A 19 15.49 7.94 10.69
N SER A 20 16.08 7.98 9.51
CA SER A 20 16.41 6.79 8.74
C SER A 20 17.81 6.86 8.17
N GLU A 21 18.45 5.71 8.07
CA GLU A 21 19.72 5.54 7.36
C GLU A 21 19.52 5.35 5.84
N PHE A 22 18.28 5.03 5.40
CA PHE A 22 17.96 4.63 4.03
C PHE A 22 17.31 5.73 3.21
N ILE A 23 16.45 6.54 3.86
CA ILE A 23 15.71 7.63 3.23
C ILE A 23 15.76 8.88 4.12
N PRO A 24 15.43 10.07 3.62
CA PRO A 24 15.27 11.23 4.48
C PRO A 24 14.24 10.97 5.59
N ALA A 25 14.50 11.50 6.78
CA ALA A 25 13.62 11.38 7.94
C ALA A 25 12.15 11.59 7.55
N ARG A 26 11.28 10.75 8.09
CA ARG A 26 9.89 10.66 7.67
C ARG A 26 8.94 10.73 8.85
N SER A 27 7.90 11.54 8.70
CA SER A 27 6.77 11.50 9.63
C SER A 27 6.02 10.20 9.49
N LEU A 28 5.51 9.69 10.61
CA LEU A 28 4.61 8.55 10.67
C LEU A 28 3.52 8.83 11.69
N ASP A 29 2.36 8.26 11.43
CA ASP A 29 1.24 8.25 12.36
C ASP A 29 0.98 6.81 12.81
N ILE A 30 0.68 6.64 14.11
CA ILE A 30 0.21 5.37 14.67
C ILE A 30 -1.21 5.60 15.16
N TRP A 31 -2.16 4.93 14.52
CA TRP A 31 -3.53 4.95 14.98
C TRP A 31 -3.82 3.71 15.83
N LEU A 32 -4.43 3.95 16.98
CA LEU A 32 -4.83 2.94 17.95
C LEU A 32 -6.35 2.94 18.06
N PRO A 33 -7.04 1.78 17.91
CA PRO A 33 -8.49 1.72 18.06
C PRO A 33 -8.94 2.12 19.46
N SER A 34 -10.22 2.51 19.60
CA SER A 34 -10.80 2.92 20.87
C SER A 34 -10.69 1.84 21.96
N SER A 35 -10.60 0.57 21.56
CA SER A 35 -10.42 -0.58 22.46
C SER A 35 -8.97 -0.87 22.86
N TYR A 36 -7.98 -0.12 22.34
CA TYR A 36 -6.57 -0.39 22.64
C TYR A 36 -6.21 0.00 24.08
N ASP A 37 -5.77 -0.97 24.85
CA ASP A 37 -5.37 -0.78 26.26
C ASP A 37 -3.90 -1.12 26.56
N GLY A 38 -3.13 -1.49 25.52
CA GLY A 38 -1.73 -1.87 25.63
C GLY A 38 -1.46 -3.27 26.20
N THR A 39 -2.49 -4.07 26.48
CA THR A 39 -2.36 -5.41 27.06
C THR A 39 -2.62 -6.53 26.05
N GLN A 40 -3.66 -6.38 25.23
CA GLN A 40 -3.99 -7.32 24.17
C GLN A 40 -3.16 -7.04 22.93
N LYS A 41 -2.63 -8.10 22.31
CA LYS A 41 -1.91 -7.95 21.05
C LYS A 41 -2.86 -7.71 19.88
N HIS A 42 -2.48 -6.76 19.03
CA HIS A 42 -3.21 -6.36 17.83
C HIS A 42 -2.48 -6.78 16.55
N ASN A 43 -3.21 -6.99 15.48
CA ASN A 43 -2.62 -7.04 14.14
C ASN A 43 -2.08 -5.65 13.75
N VAL A 44 -1.24 -5.61 12.72
CA VAL A 44 -0.65 -4.35 12.23
C VAL A 44 -0.95 -4.17 10.76
N LEU A 45 -1.56 -3.03 10.43
CA LEU A 45 -1.77 -2.58 9.06
C LEU A 45 -0.82 -1.42 8.76
N TYR A 46 0.14 -1.61 7.86
CA TYR A 46 0.98 -0.55 7.33
C TYR A 46 0.28 0.11 6.15
N MET A 47 0.06 1.43 6.20
CA MET A 47 -0.59 2.17 5.13
C MET A 47 0.31 3.27 4.58
N TYR A 48 0.33 3.39 3.27
CA TYR A 48 1.01 4.46 2.56
C TYR A 48 0.18 5.75 2.53
N ASP A 49 0.84 6.88 2.21
CA ASP A 49 0.20 8.18 2.01
C ASP A 49 -0.57 8.67 3.26
N ALA A 50 0.06 8.58 4.45
CA ALA A 50 -0.53 8.91 5.76
C ALA A 50 -1.27 10.25 5.80
N GLN A 51 -0.82 11.24 5.04
CA GLN A 51 -1.44 12.56 4.95
C GLN A 51 -2.88 12.56 4.40
N MET A 52 -3.35 11.44 3.85
CA MET A 52 -4.67 11.30 3.22
C MET A 52 -5.65 10.42 4.02
N LEU A 53 -5.26 9.90 5.19
CA LEU A 53 -5.96 8.79 5.80
C LEU A 53 -7.01 9.17 6.84
N PHE A 54 -6.80 10.26 7.61
CA PHE A 54 -7.52 10.49 8.87
C PHE A 54 -8.23 11.85 9.01
N ASP A 55 -7.95 12.85 8.18
CA ASP A 55 -8.50 14.20 8.35
C ASP A 55 -8.55 14.94 7.01
N ALA A 56 -9.74 15.03 6.42
CA ALA A 56 -9.98 15.73 5.16
C ALA A 56 -9.59 17.21 5.19
N THR A 57 -9.56 17.85 6.36
CA THR A 57 -9.24 19.28 6.48
C THR A 57 -7.76 19.57 6.23
N THR A 58 -6.91 18.56 6.36
CA THR A 58 -5.45 18.66 6.18
C THR A 58 -4.97 18.12 4.83
N THR A 59 -5.85 17.46 4.06
CA THR A 59 -5.50 16.90 2.76
C THR A 59 -5.51 17.96 1.64
N TRP A 60 -4.74 17.72 0.59
CA TRP A 60 -4.61 18.66 -0.53
C TRP A 60 -5.90 18.83 -1.37
N ASN A 61 -6.79 17.85 -1.36
CA ASN A 61 -8.04 17.82 -2.14
C ASN A 61 -9.32 17.86 -1.28
N GLY A 62 -9.20 17.97 0.06
CA GLY A 62 -10.33 17.97 0.96
C GLY A 62 -11.05 16.62 1.09
N GLN A 63 -10.38 15.51 0.75
CA GLN A 63 -10.89 14.15 0.87
C GLN A 63 -9.96 13.32 1.76
N GLU A 64 -10.51 12.31 2.43
CA GLU A 64 -9.77 11.36 3.25
C GLU A 64 -10.29 9.93 3.06
N TRP A 65 -9.51 8.96 3.55
CA TRP A 65 -9.87 7.54 3.51
C TRP A 65 -10.79 7.13 4.67
N ARG A 66 -10.97 7.97 5.69
CA ARG A 66 -11.78 7.67 6.89
C ARG A 66 -11.35 6.38 7.61
N VAL A 67 -10.04 6.18 7.71
CA VAL A 67 -9.46 4.93 8.20
C VAL A 67 -9.86 4.65 9.63
N ASP A 68 -9.82 5.67 10.49
CA ASP A 68 -10.14 5.58 11.91
C ASP A 68 -11.61 5.18 12.16
N GLU A 69 -12.57 5.82 11.49
CA GLU A 69 -13.99 5.48 11.71
C GLU A 69 -14.32 4.08 11.21
N ILE A 70 -13.78 3.71 10.03
CA ILE A 70 -14.10 2.42 9.41
C ILE A 70 -13.46 1.27 10.20
N LEU A 71 -12.17 1.37 10.56
CA LEU A 71 -11.53 0.33 11.35
C LEU A 71 -12.12 0.23 12.76
N ASP A 72 -12.33 1.35 13.45
CA ASP A 72 -12.89 1.32 14.81
C ASP A 72 -14.30 0.68 14.83
N SER A 73 -15.14 0.99 13.84
CA SER A 73 -16.45 0.35 13.68
C SER A 73 -16.31 -1.16 13.45
N LEU A 74 -15.49 -1.60 12.50
CA LEU A 74 -15.31 -3.02 12.21
C LEU A 74 -14.75 -3.81 13.40
N ILE A 75 -13.86 -3.21 14.20
CA ILE A 75 -13.32 -3.83 15.41
C ILE A 75 -14.38 -3.89 16.52
N THR A 76 -15.12 -2.79 16.73
CA THR A 76 -16.17 -2.68 17.76
C THR A 76 -17.33 -3.64 17.48
N ASP A 77 -17.70 -3.80 16.21
CA ASP A 77 -18.75 -4.72 15.74
C ASP A 77 -18.27 -6.19 15.66
N ASP A 78 -17.04 -6.47 16.08
CA ASP A 78 -16.43 -7.82 16.08
C ASP A 78 -16.32 -8.48 14.69
N VAL A 79 -16.30 -7.67 13.62
CA VAL A 79 -16.18 -8.13 12.22
C VAL A 79 -14.75 -8.50 11.86
N ILE A 80 -13.78 -7.70 12.34
CA ILE A 80 -12.36 -7.96 12.15
C ILE A 80 -11.63 -8.11 13.49
N ALA A 81 -10.47 -8.74 13.45
CA ALA A 81 -9.60 -8.84 14.61
C ALA A 81 -9.02 -7.45 14.98
N PRO A 82 -8.74 -7.20 16.29
CA PRO A 82 -8.13 -5.94 16.73
C PRO A 82 -6.85 -5.62 15.95
N THR A 83 -6.79 -4.43 15.36
CA THR A 83 -5.73 -4.00 14.43
C THR A 83 -5.34 -2.56 14.71
N ILE A 84 -4.04 -2.25 14.76
CA ILE A 84 -3.52 -0.88 14.75
C ILE A 84 -3.08 -0.49 13.33
N VAL A 85 -3.01 0.81 13.04
CA VAL A 85 -2.49 1.31 11.76
C VAL A 85 -1.17 2.03 11.96
N VAL A 86 -0.19 1.68 11.14
CA VAL A 86 1.08 2.38 11.00
C VAL A 86 1.06 3.11 9.67
N ALA A 87 0.77 4.40 9.70
CA ALA A 87 0.60 5.22 8.53
C ALA A 87 1.89 5.98 8.18
N LEU A 88 2.39 5.79 6.98
CA LEU A 88 3.67 6.33 6.51
C LEU A 88 3.44 7.49 5.56
N TYR A 89 3.99 8.66 5.89
CA TYR A 89 3.95 9.81 5.01
C TYR A 89 4.80 9.56 3.77
N ASN A 90 4.31 9.95 2.60
CA ASN A 90 5.12 9.91 1.40
C ASN A 90 6.16 11.03 1.35
N GLY A 91 7.12 10.91 0.46
CA GLY A 91 8.22 11.87 0.28
C GLY A 91 7.89 13.11 -0.54
N GLY A 92 6.60 13.44 -0.75
CA GLY A 92 6.21 14.53 -1.64
C GLY A 92 6.67 14.26 -3.07
N GLN A 93 7.56 15.08 -3.62
CA GLN A 93 8.09 14.90 -4.98
C GLN A 93 8.84 13.56 -5.18
N ARG A 94 9.30 12.93 -4.10
CA ARG A 94 9.96 11.62 -4.16
C ARG A 94 8.98 10.44 -4.21
N ARG A 95 7.69 10.66 -3.94
CA ARG A 95 6.69 9.60 -3.83
C ARG A 95 6.75 8.60 -4.98
N ASN A 96 6.78 9.09 -6.21
CA ASN A 96 6.78 8.22 -7.38
C ASN A 96 8.04 7.35 -7.48
N PHE A 97 9.20 7.86 -7.07
CA PHE A 97 10.47 7.12 -7.07
C PHE A 97 10.59 6.16 -5.90
N GLU A 98 10.01 6.50 -4.75
CA GLU A 98 9.97 5.64 -3.57
C GLU A 98 8.92 4.53 -3.69
N TYR A 99 7.86 4.72 -4.52
CA TYR A 99 6.77 3.76 -4.67
C TYR A 99 6.79 2.97 -5.99
N PHE A 100 7.67 3.30 -6.92
CA PHE A 100 7.83 2.50 -8.13
C PHE A 100 8.72 1.29 -7.80
N PRO A 101 8.26 0.04 -8.04
CA PRO A 101 9.03 -1.18 -7.76
C PRO A 101 10.39 -1.19 -8.47
N GLU A 102 11.49 -1.33 -7.71
CA GLU A 102 12.86 -1.17 -8.22
C GLU A 102 13.27 -2.29 -9.16
N LYS A 103 13.01 -3.55 -8.83
CA LYS A 103 13.34 -4.68 -9.72
C LYS A 103 12.64 -4.62 -11.08
N PRO A 104 11.33 -4.32 -11.19
CA PRO A 104 10.70 -3.99 -12.46
C PRO A 104 11.34 -2.80 -13.18
N ALA A 105 11.75 -1.74 -12.44
CA ALA A 105 12.43 -0.59 -13.04
C ALA A 105 13.80 -0.96 -13.63
N GLU A 106 14.58 -1.79 -12.98
CA GLU A 106 15.85 -2.32 -13.49
C GLU A 106 15.65 -3.12 -14.80
N GLN A 107 14.57 -3.91 -14.88
CA GLN A 107 14.21 -4.62 -16.11
C GLN A 107 13.87 -3.65 -17.26
N LEU A 108 13.14 -2.57 -16.95
CA LEU A 108 12.87 -1.49 -17.93
C LEU A 108 14.19 -0.85 -18.40
N GLN A 109 15.09 -0.52 -17.47
CA GLN A 109 16.40 0.08 -17.81
C GLN A 109 17.24 -0.84 -18.69
N ALA A 110 17.21 -2.14 -18.45
CA ALA A 110 17.93 -3.13 -19.25
C ALA A 110 17.33 -3.33 -20.65
N ALA A 111 16.01 -3.13 -20.80
CA ALA A 111 15.26 -3.38 -22.04
C ALA A 111 15.14 -2.17 -22.96
N PHE A 112 15.19 -0.94 -22.41
CA PHE A 112 14.88 0.29 -23.13
C PHE A 112 16.06 1.26 -23.17
N SER A 113 16.10 2.06 -24.26
CA SER A 113 17.12 3.10 -24.43
C SER A 113 16.96 4.26 -23.45
N ASP A 114 18.05 4.99 -23.20
CA ASP A 114 18.06 6.20 -22.35
C ASP A 114 16.99 7.23 -22.77
N SER A 115 16.58 7.28 -24.02
CA SER A 115 15.54 8.18 -24.52
C SER A 115 14.16 7.84 -23.95
N VAL A 116 13.79 6.56 -23.86
CA VAL A 116 12.52 6.09 -23.28
C VAL A 116 12.52 6.35 -21.76
N LEU A 117 13.63 6.04 -21.10
CA LEU A 117 13.79 6.30 -19.67
C LEU A 117 13.75 7.79 -19.33
N SER A 118 14.31 8.64 -20.20
CA SER A 118 14.22 10.10 -20.07
C SER A 118 12.78 10.61 -20.20
N GLU A 119 11.97 10.03 -21.10
CA GLU A 119 10.55 10.38 -21.20
C GLU A 119 9.76 9.95 -19.95
N ILE A 120 10.04 8.77 -19.42
CA ILE A 120 9.46 8.30 -18.13
C ILE A 120 9.84 9.27 -17.02
N SER A 121 11.13 9.62 -16.88
CA SER A 121 11.61 10.59 -15.86
C SER A 121 10.90 11.94 -15.94
N LYS A 122 10.76 12.49 -17.14
CA LYS A 122 10.04 13.76 -17.37
C LYS A 122 8.57 13.68 -16.95
N ARG A 123 7.90 12.55 -17.18
CA ARG A 123 6.50 12.31 -16.79
C ARG A 123 6.34 12.27 -15.26
N TYR A 124 7.36 11.83 -14.53
CA TYR A 124 7.38 11.83 -13.07
C TYR A 124 7.91 13.14 -12.44
N GLY A 125 8.15 14.18 -13.27
CA GLY A 125 8.55 15.51 -12.80
C GLY A 125 10.01 15.64 -12.40
N SER A 126 10.89 14.82 -12.96
CA SER A 126 12.33 14.86 -12.72
C SER A 126 13.10 15.21 -14.00
N ASP A 127 14.00 16.19 -13.92
CA ASP A 127 14.99 16.50 -14.96
C ASP A 127 16.24 15.59 -14.86
N SER A 128 16.28 14.71 -13.85
CA SER A 128 17.36 13.74 -13.61
C SER A 128 17.05 12.39 -14.26
N THR A 129 18.06 11.55 -14.41
CA THR A 129 17.89 10.14 -14.79
C THR A 129 16.89 9.46 -13.86
N PHE A 130 15.99 8.65 -14.43
CA PHE A 130 15.05 7.83 -13.67
C PHE A 130 15.82 7.00 -12.65
N SER A 131 15.62 7.29 -11.38
CA SER A 131 16.27 6.63 -10.26
C SER A 131 15.22 6.31 -9.21
N VAL A 132 14.76 5.07 -9.19
CA VAL A 132 13.89 4.55 -8.15
C VAL A 132 14.66 4.31 -6.86
N ASN A 133 13.97 4.30 -5.75
CA ASN A 133 14.53 4.12 -4.41
C ASN A 133 13.59 3.31 -3.50
N SER A 134 12.79 2.43 -4.09
CA SER A 134 11.78 1.68 -3.36
C SER A 134 12.38 0.60 -2.47
N ASP A 135 13.53 0.02 -2.84
CA ASP A 135 14.22 -0.95 -2.00
C ASP A 135 14.68 -0.31 -0.69
N ASN A 136 15.24 0.90 -0.73
CA ASN A 136 15.60 1.65 0.48
C ASN A 136 14.36 2.08 1.29
N TYR A 137 13.25 2.41 0.62
CA TYR A 137 12.01 2.70 1.31
C TYR A 137 11.46 1.44 2.03
N LEU A 138 11.51 0.27 1.41
CA LEU A 138 11.16 -0.99 2.07
C LEU A 138 12.12 -1.33 3.23
N ARG A 139 13.40 -1.08 3.08
CA ARG A 139 14.37 -1.25 4.18
C ARG A 139 14.03 -0.34 5.37
N TYR A 140 13.69 0.92 5.12
CA TYR A 140 13.19 1.81 6.16
C TYR A 140 11.99 1.20 6.89
N MET A 141 10.99 0.69 6.15
CA MET A 141 9.81 0.08 6.75
C MET A 141 10.13 -1.16 7.58
N VAL A 142 11.00 -2.03 7.07
CA VAL A 142 11.29 -3.35 7.66
C VAL A 142 12.36 -3.29 8.75
N GLU A 143 13.43 -2.51 8.53
CA GLU A 143 14.59 -2.49 9.41
C GLU A 143 14.50 -1.40 10.50
N GLU A 144 13.67 -0.36 10.30
CA GLU A 144 13.55 0.77 11.25
C GLU A 144 12.13 0.93 11.81
N VAL A 145 11.10 1.07 10.94
CA VAL A 145 9.72 1.30 11.40
C VAL A 145 9.16 0.08 12.13
N LYS A 146 9.26 -1.11 11.53
CA LYS A 146 8.70 -2.32 12.14
C LYS A 146 9.30 -2.64 13.51
N PRO A 147 10.61 -2.64 13.71
CA PRO A 147 11.20 -2.85 15.04
C PRO A 147 10.78 -1.78 16.06
N PHE A 148 10.64 -0.53 15.62
CA PHE A 148 10.12 0.54 16.48
C PHE A 148 8.69 0.24 16.93
N VAL A 149 7.79 -0.13 16.02
CA VAL A 149 6.39 -0.46 16.33
C VAL A 149 6.30 -1.69 17.22
N ASP A 150 6.99 -2.77 16.86
CA ASP A 150 7.00 -4.04 17.60
C ASP A 150 7.52 -3.87 19.05
N GLY A 151 8.42 -2.90 19.27
CA GLY A 151 8.98 -2.61 20.58
C GLY A 151 8.17 -1.63 21.44
N GLN A 152 7.28 -0.85 20.86
CA GLN A 152 6.51 0.19 21.54
C GLN A 152 5.05 -0.18 21.81
N PHE A 153 4.47 -1.06 21.00
CA PHE A 153 3.04 -1.38 21.03
C PHE A 153 2.80 -2.88 21.29
N ALA A 154 1.65 -3.19 21.88
CA ALA A 154 1.21 -4.57 22.06
C ALA A 154 0.68 -5.12 20.73
N VAL A 155 1.58 -5.69 19.92
CA VAL A 155 1.27 -6.21 18.59
C VAL A 155 1.76 -7.64 18.37
N HIS A 156 1.12 -8.33 17.43
CA HIS A 156 1.66 -9.53 16.84
C HIS A 156 2.77 -9.15 15.85
N THR A 157 3.85 -9.94 15.83
CA THR A 157 5.06 -9.64 15.04
C THR A 157 5.25 -10.55 13.83
N THR A 158 4.33 -11.50 13.63
CA THR A 158 4.40 -12.47 12.53
C THR A 158 3.82 -11.92 11.23
N ALA A 159 4.23 -12.49 10.10
CA ALA A 159 3.75 -12.06 8.79
C ALA A 159 2.22 -12.21 8.66
N GLU A 160 1.64 -13.27 9.19
CA GLU A 160 0.19 -13.53 9.12
C GLU A 160 -0.64 -12.43 9.79
N SER A 161 -0.07 -11.75 10.77
CA SER A 161 -0.71 -10.66 11.51
C SER A 161 -0.31 -9.26 11.00
N THR A 162 0.45 -9.19 9.89
CA THR A 162 0.99 -7.95 9.36
C THR A 162 0.56 -7.79 7.90
N ALA A 163 -0.20 -6.73 7.62
CA ALA A 163 -0.62 -6.37 6.28
C ALA A 163 -0.02 -5.04 5.83
N VAL A 164 0.06 -4.84 4.53
CA VAL A 164 0.47 -3.59 3.90
C VAL A 164 -0.58 -3.14 2.89
N MET A 165 -0.89 -1.84 2.85
CA MET A 165 -1.99 -1.29 2.06
C MET A 165 -1.66 0.05 1.44
N GLY A 166 -2.16 0.26 0.23
CA GLY A 166 -2.15 1.56 -0.42
C GLY A 166 -2.92 1.57 -1.73
N SER A 167 -3.11 2.77 -2.29
CA SER A 167 -3.75 2.94 -3.58
C SER A 167 -2.79 3.42 -4.65
N SER A 168 -3.15 3.19 -5.91
CA SER A 168 -2.38 3.69 -7.05
C SER A 168 -0.93 3.18 -7.02
N MET A 169 0.04 4.08 -6.97
CA MET A 169 1.46 3.74 -6.73
C MET A 169 1.66 3.02 -5.39
N GLY A 170 0.85 3.35 -4.35
CA GLY A 170 0.85 2.63 -3.08
C GLY A 170 0.36 1.19 -3.20
N GLY A 171 -0.54 0.90 -4.15
CA GLY A 171 -0.95 -0.46 -4.51
C GLY A 171 0.20 -1.26 -5.13
N LEU A 172 0.97 -0.66 -6.06
CA LEU A 172 2.19 -1.27 -6.60
C LEU A 172 3.20 -1.56 -5.48
N MET A 173 3.39 -0.60 -4.57
CA MET A 173 4.32 -0.75 -3.45
C MET A 173 3.87 -1.81 -2.45
N SER A 174 2.55 -1.96 -2.22
CA SER A 174 2.01 -3.04 -1.39
C SER A 174 2.29 -4.42 -1.97
N MET A 175 2.06 -4.60 -3.27
CA MET A 175 2.40 -5.82 -3.99
C MET A 175 3.91 -6.10 -3.94
N TYR A 176 4.74 -5.07 -4.14
CA TYR A 176 6.19 -5.19 -4.10
C TYR A 176 6.69 -5.56 -2.70
N ALA A 177 6.12 -4.98 -1.64
CA ALA A 177 6.50 -5.26 -0.26
C ALA A 177 6.31 -6.74 0.13
N VAL A 178 5.18 -7.36 -0.22
CA VAL A 178 4.97 -8.80 0.06
C VAL A 178 5.83 -9.69 -0.83
N GLY A 179 6.17 -9.27 -2.03
CA GLY A 179 7.09 -9.98 -2.93
C GLY A 179 8.53 -10.01 -2.40
N GLU A 180 9.01 -8.88 -1.87
CA GLU A 180 10.38 -8.74 -1.36
C GLU A 180 10.54 -9.24 0.09
N TYR A 181 9.55 -8.95 0.96
CA TYR A 181 9.59 -9.27 2.38
C TYR A 181 8.41 -10.15 2.84
N PRO A 182 8.20 -11.34 2.24
CA PRO A 182 7.06 -12.21 2.57
C PRO A 182 7.12 -12.77 4.01
N SER A 183 8.29 -12.77 4.65
CA SER A 183 8.43 -13.14 6.06
C SER A 183 8.03 -12.01 7.03
N VAL A 184 7.78 -10.81 6.51
CA VAL A 184 7.38 -9.63 7.28
C VAL A 184 5.91 -9.27 7.03
N TYR A 185 5.49 -9.27 5.77
CA TYR A 185 4.14 -8.93 5.33
C TYR A 185 3.46 -10.15 4.74
N GLY A 186 2.44 -10.66 5.43
CA GLY A 186 1.67 -11.84 4.97
C GLY A 186 0.52 -11.47 4.03
N THR A 187 0.09 -10.20 4.02
CA THR A 187 -1.05 -9.74 3.22
C THR A 187 -0.76 -8.41 2.56
N ALA A 188 -1.07 -8.30 1.25
CA ALA A 188 -1.08 -7.03 0.52
C ALA A 188 -2.50 -6.64 0.12
N LEU A 189 -2.85 -5.37 0.33
CA LEU A 189 -4.13 -4.75 -0.03
C LEU A 189 -3.86 -3.64 -1.04
N CYS A 190 -4.06 -3.94 -2.33
CA CYS A 190 -3.63 -3.15 -3.46
C CYS A 190 -4.84 -2.49 -4.13
N MET A 191 -5.24 -1.30 -3.69
CA MET A 191 -6.40 -0.60 -4.22
C MET A 191 -6.05 0.21 -5.45
N SER A 192 -6.89 0.16 -6.49
CA SER A 192 -6.70 0.92 -7.74
C SER A 192 -5.24 0.91 -8.22
N THR A 193 -4.63 -0.26 -8.29
CA THR A 193 -3.19 -0.42 -8.53
C THR A 193 -2.78 0.19 -9.87
N HIS A 194 -1.78 1.06 -9.85
CA HIS A 194 -1.37 1.85 -11.02
C HIS A 194 -0.48 1.06 -11.99
N TRP A 195 -1.03 -0.02 -12.56
CA TRP A 195 -0.34 -0.89 -13.51
C TRP A 195 0.28 -0.18 -14.73
N PRO A 196 -0.35 0.88 -15.31
CA PRO A 196 0.28 1.61 -16.41
C PRO A 196 1.60 2.27 -16.04
N GLY A 197 1.84 2.54 -14.75
CA GLY A 197 3.03 3.24 -14.26
C GLY A 197 3.22 4.64 -14.86
N GLY A 198 2.17 5.22 -15.47
CA GLY A 198 2.17 6.52 -16.11
C GLY A 198 0.77 6.96 -16.51
N PHE A 199 0.60 8.22 -16.94
CA PHE A 199 -0.72 8.79 -17.25
C PHE A 199 -1.24 8.47 -18.66
N ALA A 200 -0.50 7.71 -19.45
CA ALA A 200 -0.90 7.25 -20.76
C ALA A 200 -0.78 5.72 -20.84
N PRO A 201 -1.68 5.03 -21.56
CA PRO A 201 -1.56 3.61 -21.79
C PRO A 201 -0.21 3.28 -22.45
N ASN A 202 0.44 2.24 -21.95
CA ASN A 202 1.63 1.64 -22.52
C ASN A 202 1.62 0.15 -22.19
N GLU A 203 2.41 -0.64 -22.88
CA GLU A 203 2.50 -2.09 -22.64
C GLU A 203 3.81 -2.49 -21.96
N GLU A 204 4.81 -1.65 -21.98
CA GLU A 204 6.16 -1.95 -21.49
C GLU A 204 6.21 -2.04 -19.98
N ILE A 205 5.66 -1.04 -19.28
CA ILE A 205 5.66 -1.00 -17.82
C ILE A 205 4.78 -2.13 -17.24
N PRO A 206 3.52 -2.33 -17.70
CA PRO A 206 2.72 -3.48 -17.26
C PRO A 206 3.38 -4.84 -17.52
N ALA A 207 4.13 -4.98 -18.60
CA ALA A 207 4.80 -6.24 -18.92
C ALA A 207 5.87 -6.61 -17.89
N VAL A 208 6.67 -5.65 -17.41
CA VAL A 208 7.67 -5.91 -16.37
C VAL A 208 7.02 -6.14 -14.99
N PHE A 209 5.88 -5.49 -14.71
CA PHE A 209 5.11 -5.79 -13.50
C PHE A 209 4.52 -7.21 -13.55
N ASN A 210 3.94 -7.64 -14.68
CA ASN A 210 3.46 -9.00 -14.85
C ASN A 210 4.58 -10.04 -14.69
N ALA A 211 5.76 -9.77 -15.27
CA ALA A 211 6.92 -10.64 -15.10
C ALA A 211 7.36 -10.73 -13.64
N TYR A 212 7.36 -9.61 -12.91
CA TYR A 212 7.64 -9.59 -11.48
C TYR A 212 6.61 -10.39 -10.67
N VAL A 213 5.31 -10.16 -10.90
CA VAL A 213 4.23 -10.91 -10.25
C VAL A 213 4.41 -12.42 -10.50
N LYS A 214 4.66 -12.81 -11.75
CA LYS A 214 4.87 -14.22 -12.12
C LYS A 214 6.02 -14.87 -11.36
N GLN A 215 7.08 -14.12 -11.11
CA GLN A 215 8.29 -14.66 -10.48
C GLN A 215 8.27 -14.60 -8.94
N HIS A 216 7.65 -13.59 -8.36
CA HIS A 216 7.79 -13.27 -6.93
C HIS A 216 6.52 -13.44 -6.12
N ILE A 217 5.33 -13.31 -6.75
CA ILE A 217 4.04 -13.43 -6.06
C ILE A 217 3.52 -14.86 -6.28
N ILE A 218 3.93 -15.75 -5.40
CA ILE A 218 3.56 -17.16 -5.42
C ILE A 218 3.03 -17.58 -4.03
N PRO A 219 2.04 -18.49 -3.94
CA PRO A 219 1.36 -18.83 -2.67
C PRO A 219 2.29 -19.40 -1.59
N GLU A 220 3.40 -20.02 -1.98
CA GLU A 220 4.39 -20.56 -1.04
C GLU A 220 5.16 -19.47 -0.28
N ARG A 221 5.08 -18.22 -0.76
CA ARG A 221 5.77 -17.06 -0.17
C ARG A 221 4.82 -16.03 0.35
N VAL A 222 3.78 -15.70 -0.42
CA VAL A 222 2.82 -14.63 -0.13
C VAL A 222 1.52 -15.23 0.37
N GLY A 223 1.07 -14.86 1.57
CA GLY A 223 -0.12 -15.43 2.19
C GLY A 223 -1.40 -15.03 1.48
N LYS A 224 -1.70 -13.72 1.42
CA LYS A 224 -2.92 -13.18 0.80
C LYS A 224 -2.63 -11.94 -0.03
N ILE A 225 -3.38 -11.76 -1.11
CA ILE A 225 -3.30 -10.52 -1.90
C ILE A 225 -4.70 -10.09 -2.40
N TYR A 226 -5.03 -8.81 -2.17
CA TYR A 226 -6.26 -8.18 -2.61
C TYR A 226 -5.96 -7.15 -3.68
N PHE A 227 -6.79 -7.13 -4.73
CA PHE A 227 -6.80 -6.07 -5.73
C PHE A 227 -8.19 -5.50 -5.91
N ASP A 228 -8.29 -4.22 -6.26
CA ASP A 228 -9.51 -3.64 -6.76
C ASP A 228 -9.25 -2.51 -7.78
N TYR A 229 -10.31 -2.09 -8.45
CA TYR A 229 -10.29 -0.91 -9.31
C TYR A 229 -11.71 -0.38 -9.55
N GLY A 230 -11.79 0.94 -9.76
CA GLY A 230 -13.00 1.61 -10.23
C GLY A 230 -13.14 1.55 -11.75
N THR A 231 -14.06 2.37 -12.30
CA THR A 231 -14.27 2.47 -13.76
C THR A 231 -14.25 3.89 -14.28
N GLU A 232 -14.01 4.86 -13.39
CA GLU A 232 -13.98 6.28 -13.74
C GLU A 232 -12.59 6.87 -13.55
N THR A 233 -12.36 8.02 -14.15
CA THR A 233 -11.10 8.75 -14.10
C THR A 233 -9.89 7.89 -14.51
N LEU A 234 -8.83 7.82 -13.71
CA LEU A 234 -7.63 7.03 -14.02
C LEU A 234 -7.92 5.52 -14.02
N ASP A 235 -8.84 5.05 -13.16
CA ASP A 235 -9.23 3.65 -13.06
C ASP A 235 -9.89 3.11 -14.34
N ALA A 236 -10.46 3.97 -15.18
CA ALA A 236 -11.09 3.57 -16.42
C ALA A 236 -10.16 2.78 -17.37
N MET A 237 -8.85 2.91 -17.19
CA MET A 237 -7.87 2.19 -18.01
C MET A 237 -7.33 0.91 -17.34
N TYR A 238 -7.70 0.58 -16.10
CA TYR A 238 -7.03 -0.47 -15.31
C TYR A 238 -7.49 -1.89 -15.63
N GLU A 239 -8.72 -2.08 -16.06
CA GLU A 239 -9.30 -3.41 -16.24
C GLU A 239 -8.46 -4.37 -17.08
N PRO A 240 -7.95 -4.01 -18.28
CA PRO A 240 -7.15 -4.95 -19.08
C PRO A 240 -5.83 -5.33 -18.38
N PHE A 241 -5.22 -4.42 -17.65
CA PHE A 241 -3.97 -4.70 -16.92
C PHE A 241 -4.23 -5.60 -15.72
N GLN A 242 -5.28 -5.30 -14.92
CA GLN A 242 -5.64 -6.13 -13.79
C GLN A 242 -6.03 -7.55 -14.22
N ASN A 243 -6.76 -7.70 -15.34
CA ASN A 243 -7.09 -9.01 -15.87
C ASN A 243 -5.84 -9.83 -16.25
N ASN A 244 -4.80 -9.21 -16.78
CA ASN A 244 -3.53 -9.89 -17.06
C ASN A 244 -2.86 -10.36 -15.75
N VAL A 245 -2.87 -9.54 -14.71
CA VAL A 245 -2.34 -9.93 -13.38
C VAL A 245 -3.17 -11.07 -12.77
N ASN A 246 -4.48 -11.03 -12.90
CA ASN A 246 -5.37 -12.11 -12.42
C ASN A 246 -4.99 -13.46 -13.06
N LEU A 247 -4.77 -13.49 -14.40
CA LEU A 247 -4.32 -14.70 -15.08
C LEU A 247 -2.98 -15.20 -14.56
N VAL A 248 -2.03 -14.29 -14.28
CA VAL A 248 -0.73 -14.67 -13.72
C VAL A 248 -0.87 -15.26 -12.32
N LEU A 249 -1.75 -14.71 -11.47
CA LEU A 249 -2.00 -15.25 -10.13
C LEU A 249 -2.63 -16.64 -10.19
N GLU A 250 -3.60 -16.87 -11.09
CA GLU A 250 -4.17 -18.21 -11.33
C GLU A 250 -3.10 -19.20 -11.81
N GLU A 251 -2.25 -18.81 -12.78
CA GLU A 251 -1.13 -19.62 -13.25
C GLU A 251 -0.13 -19.93 -12.12
N ASN A 252 0.08 -19.02 -11.18
CA ASN A 252 0.96 -19.20 -10.02
C ASN A 252 0.33 -20.09 -8.93
N GLY A 253 -0.97 -20.42 -9.02
CA GLY A 253 -1.65 -21.32 -8.07
C GLY A 253 -2.39 -20.60 -6.94
N PHE A 254 -2.61 -19.30 -7.02
CA PHE A 254 -3.54 -18.62 -6.12
C PHE A 254 -4.99 -19.06 -6.39
N VAL A 255 -5.80 -19.15 -5.34
CA VAL A 255 -7.19 -19.57 -5.40
C VAL A 255 -8.09 -18.39 -5.12
N LEU A 256 -8.91 -18.01 -6.12
CA LEU A 256 -9.84 -16.88 -6.01
C LEU A 256 -10.81 -17.07 -4.85
N GLY A 257 -10.96 -16.04 -4.02
CA GLY A 257 -11.82 -16.06 -2.83
C GLY A 257 -11.19 -16.74 -1.59
N GLU A 258 -10.00 -17.35 -1.72
CA GLU A 258 -9.28 -17.95 -0.59
C GLU A 258 -8.07 -17.10 -0.19
N ASN A 259 -7.05 -17.05 -1.04
CA ASN A 259 -5.81 -16.33 -0.78
C ASN A 259 -5.56 -15.15 -1.73
N TRP A 260 -6.43 -14.93 -2.71
CA TRP A 260 -6.48 -13.70 -3.49
C TRP A 260 -7.92 -13.34 -3.91
N THR A 261 -8.14 -12.07 -4.19
CA THR A 261 -9.37 -11.59 -4.82
C THR A 261 -9.09 -10.33 -5.64
N THR A 262 -9.95 -10.11 -6.65
CA THR A 262 -9.98 -8.86 -7.42
C THR A 262 -11.43 -8.40 -7.53
N GLU A 263 -11.69 -7.14 -7.14
CA GLU A 263 -13.03 -6.55 -7.15
C GLU A 263 -13.09 -5.36 -8.12
N LYS A 264 -14.18 -5.29 -8.92
CA LYS A 264 -14.46 -4.17 -9.81
C LYS A 264 -15.60 -3.34 -9.25
N PHE A 265 -15.42 -2.03 -9.14
CA PHE A 265 -16.39 -1.07 -8.61
C PHE A 265 -16.88 -0.12 -9.71
N PRO A 266 -17.99 -0.46 -10.41
CA PRO A 266 -18.55 0.39 -11.46
C PRO A 266 -18.96 1.76 -10.93
N GLY A 267 -18.53 2.83 -11.61
CA GLY A 267 -18.79 4.22 -11.21
C GLY A 267 -17.84 4.79 -10.18
N ALA A 268 -16.94 4.00 -9.59
CA ALA A 268 -15.95 4.50 -8.65
C ALA A 268 -14.78 5.18 -9.39
N ALA A 269 -14.37 6.34 -8.87
CA ALA A 269 -13.24 7.13 -9.39
C ALA A 269 -11.91 6.77 -8.69
N HIS A 270 -10.81 7.29 -9.23
CA HIS A 270 -9.48 7.19 -8.65
C HIS A 270 -9.27 8.29 -7.60
N ASP A 271 -9.95 8.19 -6.47
CA ASP A 271 -9.88 9.19 -5.41
C ASP A 271 -10.17 8.61 -4.02
N GLU A 272 -9.81 9.38 -2.97
CA GLU A 272 -9.89 8.98 -1.57
C GLU A 272 -11.33 8.70 -1.13
N LYS A 273 -12.30 9.44 -1.67
CA LYS A 273 -13.73 9.20 -1.37
C LYS A 273 -14.17 7.83 -1.86
N SER A 274 -13.84 7.49 -3.11
CA SER A 274 -14.16 6.18 -3.69
C SER A 274 -13.46 5.03 -2.96
N TRP A 275 -12.23 5.25 -2.49
CA TRP A 275 -11.53 4.25 -1.68
C TRP A 275 -12.12 4.11 -0.28
N ALA A 276 -12.49 5.21 0.38
CA ALA A 276 -13.17 5.17 1.68
C ALA A 276 -14.48 4.38 1.64
N GLU A 277 -15.29 4.57 0.59
CA GLU A 277 -16.59 3.88 0.44
C GLU A 277 -16.47 2.34 0.43
N ARG A 278 -15.32 1.81 -0.01
CA ARG A 278 -15.06 0.36 -0.13
C ARG A 278 -13.95 -0.18 0.78
N LEU A 279 -13.35 0.65 1.63
CA LEU A 279 -12.22 0.28 2.49
C LEU A 279 -12.52 -0.92 3.39
N HIS A 280 -13.77 -1.08 3.83
CA HIS A 280 -14.18 -2.21 4.66
C HIS A 280 -13.96 -3.57 3.99
N ILE A 281 -14.01 -3.66 2.66
CA ILE A 281 -13.87 -4.93 1.92
C ILE A 281 -12.45 -5.52 2.05
N PRO A 282 -11.36 -4.80 1.67
CA PRO A 282 -10.01 -5.31 1.87
C PRO A 282 -9.66 -5.53 3.34
N LEU A 283 -10.20 -4.74 4.27
CA LEU A 283 -9.97 -4.93 5.70
C LEU A 283 -10.58 -6.24 6.21
N ILE A 284 -11.80 -6.59 5.77
CA ILE A 284 -12.43 -7.88 6.09
C ILE A 284 -11.67 -9.04 5.43
N PHE A 285 -11.19 -8.88 4.20
CA PHE A 285 -10.37 -9.90 3.54
C PHE A 285 -9.07 -10.18 4.32
N ALA A 286 -8.42 -9.14 4.87
CA ALA A 286 -7.18 -9.29 5.62
C ALA A 286 -7.38 -9.85 7.03
N PHE A 287 -8.33 -9.29 7.78
CA PHE A 287 -8.45 -9.44 9.22
C PHE A 287 -9.81 -9.99 9.70
N GLY A 288 -10.69 -10.36 8.78
CA GLY A 288 -12.01 -10.93 9.08
C GLY A 288 -11.93 -12.18 9.94
N LYS A 289 -12.92 -12.34 10.86
CA LYS A 289 -13.04 -13.47 11.79
C LYS A 289 -13.84 -14.60 11.19
#